data_b073dd9a7ba07636b6c4344b55dffc6b
#
_entry.id   b073dd9a7ba07636b6c4344b55dffc6b
#
_cell.length_a   1.000
_cell.length_b   1.000
_cell.length_c   1.000
_cell.angle_alpha   90.00
_cell.angle_beta   90.00
_cell.angle_gamma   90.00
#
_symmetry.space_group_name_H-M   'P 1'
#
loop_
_entity.id
_entity.type
_entity.pdbx_description
1 polymer ?
#
loop_
_entity_poly.entity_id
_entity_poly.type
_entity_poly.pdbx_seq_one_letter_code
_entity_poly.pdbx_strand_id
1 'polypeptide(L)'
;MDFSYSKWKKAAALSVATLLALSAFALTGCGGQGGEKVASSQPAAASAQAPDSNLKPGVAVVHRAADVKYSVPEGVSVLMYHMIGNEPGNAAIMTEANLRIQMNYLRDHGYHPITMQELYDYVTKGAPLPEKPVCITFDDGYLDSYTIVYPLMKEYGFPWTLFLITDDVGKPYNRMTWDQLREMANSHTVTIANHTLSHPKLHNLATRAEKEKEIVEANKALKYQLGVDNVWLAYPYGDYDDEVIDICKKAGIKMAVTTDAGRVHVGSFPYDLKRAYIGNDISIARFSERLNKDNYTPV
;
A
#
# COMPACT_ATOMS: atom_id res chain seq x y z
N MET A 1 -9.22 16.56 -13.05
CA MET A 1 -10.41 15.79 -13.46
C MET A 1 -11.31 15.67 -12.24
N ASP A 2 -12.46 16.37 -12.26
CA ASP A 2 -13.41 16.32 -11.15
C ASP A 2 -14.16 14.97 -11.21
N PHE A 3 -13.80 14.06 -10.31
CA PHE A 3 -14.58 12.85 -10.09
C PHE A 3 -15.82 13.19 -9.24
N SER A 4 -16.93 13.42 -9.91
CA SER A 4 -18.23 13.68 -9.27
C SER A 4 -18.69 12.44 -8.49
N TYR A 5 -18.66 12.56 -7.17
CA TYR A 5 -19.15 11.62 -6.14
C TYR A 5 -20.67 11.29 -6.26
N SER A 6 -21.38 11.90 -7.22
CA SER A 6 -22.84 11.86 -7.29
C SER A 6 -23.44 10.67 -8.04
N LYS A 7 -22.66 9.83 -8.72
CA LYS A 7 -23.20 8.71 -9.54
C LYS A 7 -23.39 7.37 -8.82
N TRP A 8 -22.94 7.23 -7.58
CA TRP A 8 -22.95 5.95 -6.83
C TRP A 8 -24.26 5.59 -6.13
N LYS A 9 -25.27 6.44 -6.12
CA LYS A 9 -26.51 6.24 -5.33
C LYS A 9 -27.60 5.36 -5.98
N LYS A 10 -27.42 4.75 -7.15
CA LYS A 10 -28.52 4.09 -7.89
C LYS A 10 -28.37 2.59 -8.21
N ALA A 11 -27.38 1.87 -7.72
CA ALA A 11 -27.18 0.46 -8.12
C ALA A 11 -27.10 -0.56 -6.95
N ALA A 12 -27.82 -0.36 -5.87
CA ALA A 12 -27.89 -1.35 -4.80
C ALA A 12 -29.31 -1.50 -4.26
N ALA A 13 -30.19 -2.07 -5.04
CA ALA A 13 -31.46 -2.65 -4.56
C ALA A 13 -31.89 -3.73 -5.53
N LEU A 14 -31.62 -4.99 -5.25
CA LEU A 14 -32.38 -6.23 -5.47
C LEU A 14 -31.41 -7.43 -5.39
N SER A 15 -31.57 -8.27 -4.46
CA SER A 15 -32.09 -9.64 -4.41
C SER A 15 -31.41 -10.43 -3.30
N VAL A 16 -32.11 -10.57 -2.21
CA VAL A 16 -31.95 -11.68 -1.27
C VAL A 16 -33.01 -12.72 -1.63
N ALA A 17 -32.59 -13.91 -2.03
CA ALA A 17 -33.47 -15.10 -1.98
C ALA A 17 -32.61 -16.37 -1.89
N THR A 18 -32.59 -16.92 -0.70
CA THR A 18 -32.56 -18.35 -0.29
C THR A 18 -32.34 -19.43 -1.35
N LEU A 19 -31.40 -20.36 -1.05
CA LEU A 19 -31.67 -21.80 -1.15
C LEU A 19 -30.64 -22.63 -0.35
N LEU A 20 -31.11 -23.24 0.77
CA LEU A 20 -30.50 -24.36 1.47
C LEU A 20 -30.78 -25.64 0.66
N ALA A 21 -29.75 -26.42 0.38
CA ALA A 21 -29.94 -27.86 0.08
C ALA A 21 -28.77 -28.66 0.65
N LEU A 22 -29.08 -29.42 1.71
CA LEU A 22 -28.28 -30.55 2.19
C LEU A 22 -28.38 -31.69 1.19
N SER A 23 -27.24 -32.33 0.90
CA SER A 23 -27.26 -33.75 0.53
C SER A 23 -25.96 -34.43 0.96
N ALA A 24 -26.09 -35.27 1.94
CA ALA A 24 -25.09 -36.27 2.32
C ALA A 24 -25.15 -37.44 1.33
N PHE A 25 -24.02 -37.96 0.89
CA PHE A 25 -23.90 -39.30 0.35
C PHE A 25 -22.66 -40.00 0.89
N ALA A 26 -22.94 -41.23 1.32
CA ALA A 26 -22.06 -42.14 2.02
C ALA A 26 -21.13 -42.95 1.07
N LEU A 27 -20.05 -43.44 1.67
CA LEU A 27 -19.02 -44.35 1.20
C LEU A 27 -19.48 -45.67 0.58
N THR A 28 -18.71 -46.14 -0.41
CA THR A 28 -18.16 -47.50 -0.61
C THR A 28 -17.39 -47.48 -1.93
N GLY A 29 -16.15 -47.91 -2.16
CA GLY A 29 -15.37 -48.99 -1.70
C GLY A 29 -14.59 -49.59 -2.87
N CYS A 30 -13.28 -49.87 -2.72
CA CYS A 30 -12.43 -50.83 -3.42
C CYS A 30 -11.80 -50.54 -4.80
N GLY A 31 -10.48 -50.36 -4.82
CA GLY A 31 -9.56 -51.32 -5.46
C GLY A 31 -8.95 -50.90 -6.82
N GLY A 32 -7.63 -50.70 -6.92
CA GLY A 32 -6.89 -50.83 -8.17
C GLY A 32 -5.59 -50.04 -8.21
N GLN A 33 -4.48 -50.74 -8.19
CA GLN A 33 -3.08 -50.32 -8.23
C GLN A 33 -2.70 -49.64 -9.56
N GLY A 34 -1.75 -48.69 -9.49
CA GLY A 34 -1.00 -48.20 -10.65
C GLY A 34 -0.33 -46.87 -10.33
N GLY A 35 0.94 -46.92 -9.87
CA GLY A 35 1.66 -45.74 -9.44
C GLY A 35 2.30 -44.98 -10.56
N GLU A 36 2.30 -43.66 -10.42
CA GLU A 36 3.34 -42.80 -10.93
C GLU A 36 3.44 -41.62 -9.96
N LYS A 37 4.58 -41.56 -9.24
CA LYS A 37 4.89 -40.46 -8.32
C LYS A 37 5.31 -39.23 -9.12
N VAL A 38 4.41 -38.32 -9.36
CA VAL A 38 4.77 -36.96 -9.71
C VAL A 38 5.12 -36.24 -8.40
N ALA A 39 6.39 -35.93 -8.23
CA ALA A 39 6.90 -35.16 -7.12
C ALA A 39 6.35 -33.71 -7.22
N SER A 40 5.36 -33.37 -6.44
CA SER A 40 4.96 -32.00 -6.21
C SER A 40 5.98 -31.37 -5.25
N SER A 41 6.86 -30.53 -5.78
CA SER A 41 7.69 -29.66 -4.96
C SER A 41 6.78 -28.56 -4.36
N GLN A 42 6.29 -28.78 -3.16
CA GLN A 42 5.78 -27.70 -2.32
C GLN A 42 6.93 -26.74 -1.98
N PRO A 43 6.77 -25.44 -2.14
CA PRO A 43 7.74 -24.50 -1.59
C PRO A 43 7.76 -24.65 -0.06
N ALA A 44 8.94 -24.75 0.51
CA ALA A 44 9.15 -24.82 1.93
C ALA A 44 8.49 -23.62 2.60
N ALA A 45 7.53 -23.90 3.49
CA ALA A 45 6.96 -22.88 4.35
C ALA A 45 8.08 -22.25 5.20
N ALA A 46 8.37 -20.99 4.96
CA ALA A 46 9.25 -20.22 5.83
C ALA A 46 8.66 -20.29 7.24
N SER A 47 9.45 -20.79 8.20
CA SER A 47 9.07 -20.82 9.60
C SER A 47 8.76 -19.41 10.07
N ALA A 48 7.49 -19.12 10.35
CA ALA A 48 7.10 -17.87 10.96
C ALA A 48 7.74 -17.79 12.35
N GLN A 49 8.79 -16.99 12.48
CA GLN A 49 9.29 -16.60 13.78
C GLN A 49 8.21 -15.79 14.49
N ALA A 50 8.00 -16.07 15.79
CA ALA A 50 7.08 -15.27 16.61
C ALA A 50 7.49 -13.80 16.55
N PRO A 51 6.53 -12.85 16.44
CA PRO A 51 6.85 -11.44 16.34
C PRO A 51 7.64 -11.00 17.59
N ASP A 52 8.72 -10.25 17.36
CA ASP A 52 9.51 -9.63 18.41
C ASP A 52 8.60 -8.67 19.19
N SER A 53 8.42 -8.92 20.50
CA SER A 53 7.54 -8.16 21.39
C SER A 53 7.93 -6.67 21.53
N ASN A 54 9.06 -6.26 20.96
CA ASN A 54 9.56 -4.88 20.99
C ASN A 54 9.19 -4.08 19.72
N LEU A 55 8.57 -4.71 18.73
CA LEU A 55 8.19 -4.02 17.48
C LEU A 55 6.96 -3.13 17.71
N LYS A 56 7.03 -1.90 17.19
CA LYS A 56 5.90 -0.95 17.25
C LYS A 56 4.83 -1.34 16.23
N PRO A 57 3.53 -1.25 16.57
CA PRO A 57 2.44 -1.48 15.64
C PRO A 57 2.52 -0.55 14.41
N GLY A 58 2.06 -1.03 13.26
CA GLY A 58 1.99 -0.24 12.02
C GLY A 58 3.34 0.15 11.44
N VAL A 59 4.39 -0.61 11.75
CA VAL A 59 5.71 -0.50 11.14
C VAL A 59 6.06 -1.81 10.46
N ALA A 60 6.26 -1.78 9.15
CA ALA A 60 6.68 -2.94 8.39
C ALA A 60 8.12 -3.34 8.74
N VAL A 61 8.34 -4.64 8.90
CA VAL A 61 9.66 -5.25 9.11
C VAL A 61 10.00 -6.08 7.90
N VAL A 62 11.26 -5.96 7.45
CA VAL A 62 11.73 -6.67 6.27
C VAL A 62 12.75 -7.71 6.66
N HIS A 63 12.48 -8.95 6.26
CA HIS A 63 13.45 -10.04 6.35
C HIS A 63 14.01 -10.29 4.96
N ARG A 64 15.33 -10.07 4.78
CA ARG A 64 16.03 -10.32 3.52
C ARG A 64 17.03 -11.43 3.68
N ALA A 65 17.27 -12.16 2.60
CA ALA A 65 18.34 -13.17 2.55
C ALA A 65 19.71 -12.52 2.81
N ALA A 66 20.63 -13.28 3.41
CA ALA A 66 21.94 -12.78 3.81
C ALA A 66 22.87 -12.40 2.64
N ASP A 67 22.57 -12.90 1.46
CA ASP A 67 23.34 -12.68 0.21
C ASP A 67 22.85 -11.47 -0.59
N VAL A 68 21.82 -10.77 -0.14
CA VAL A 68 21.34 -9.52 -0.76
C VAL A 68 22.42 -8.45 -0.69
N LYS A 69 22.78 -7.91 -1.85
CA LYS A 69 23.78 -6.85 -1.94
C LYS A 69 23.13 -5.49 -1.72
N TYR A 70 23.89 -4.59 -1.12
CA TYR A 70 23.49 -3.23 -0.82
C TYR A 70 24.39 -2.23 -1.52
N SER A 71 23.81 -1.19 -2.10
CA SER A 71 24.50 -0.06 -2.71
C SER A 71 23.64 1.20 -2.59
N VAL A 72 24.20 2.35 -2.90
CA VAL A 72 23.41 3.58 -3.05
C VAL A 72 22.90 3.62 -4.50
N PRO A 73 21.60 3.39 -4.74
CA PRO A 73 21.06 3.42 -6.09
C PRO A 73 21.01 4.84 -6.65
N GLU A 74 20.97 4.96 -7.98
CA GLU A 74 20.79 6.26 -8.64
C GLU A 74 19.44 6.91 -8.27
N GLY A 75 18.38 6.11 -8.17
CA GLY A 75 17.06 6.56 -7.79
C GLY A 75 16.14 5.40 -7.40
N VAL A 76 15.09 5.69 -6.65
CA VAL A 76 14.09 4.75 -6.15
C VAL A 76 12.72 5.12 -6.67
N SER A 77 11.99 4.17 -7.24
CA SER A 77 10.59 4.36 -7.59
C SER A 77 9.70 4.12 -6.37
N VAL A 78 8.77 5.03 -6.11
CA VAL A 78 7.70 4.91 -5.12
C VAL A 78 6.40 4.70 -5.86
N LEU A 79 5.88 3.48 -5.84
CA LEU A 79 4.67 3.10 -6.57
C LEU A 79 3.43 3.57 -5.80
N MET A 80 2.50 4.23 -6.50
CA MET A 80 1.26 4.75 -5.94
C MET A 80 0.06 3.98 -6.51
N TYR A 81 -0.53 3.13 -5.69
CA TYR A 81 -1.75 2.39 -5.95
C TYR A 81 -2.91 2.99 -5.14
N HIS A 82 -4.13 2.66 -5.54
CA HIS A 82 -5.35 3.03 -4.80
C HIS A 82 -6.23 1.78 -4.61
N MET A 83 -7.38 1.71 -5.27
CA MET A 83 -8.36 0.64 -5.11
C MET A 83 -8.03 -0.59 -5.97
N ILE A 84 -8.22 -1.77 -5.40
CA ILE A 84 -8.17 -3.05 -6.10
C ILE A 84 -9.59 -3.60 -6.22
N GLY A 85 -10.02 -3.89 -7.46
CA GLY A 85 -11.37 -4.35 -7.72
C GLY A 85 -11.57 -4.74 -9.17
N ASN A 86 -12.81 -4.92 -9.56
CA ASN A 86 -13.17 -5.22 -10.94
C ASN A 86 -14.29 -4.27 -11.39
N GLU A 87 -13.92 -3.14 -11.96
CA GLU A 87 -14.86 -2.18 -12.54
C GLU A 87 -14.44 -1.86 -13.97
N PRO A 88 -15.05 -2.52 -14.96
CA PRO A 88 -14.71 -2.31 -16.36
C PRO A 88 -14.82 -0.85 -16.78
N GLY A 89 -13.78 -0.33 -17.43
CA GLY A 89 -13.74 1.05 -17.92
C GLY A 89 -13.25 2.09 -16.90
N ASN A 90 -12.93 1.68 -15.66
CA ASN A 90 -12.32 2.55 -14.67
C ASN A 90 -10.85 2.19 -14.46
N ALA A 91 -9.95 2.92 -15.14
CA ALA A 91 -8.51 2.67 -15.04
C ALA A 91 -7.91 2.92 -13.66
N ALA A 92 -8.57 3.68 -12.79
CA ALA A 92 -8.12 3.93 -11.43
C ALA A 92 -8.30 2.72 -10.51
N ILE A 93 -9.15 1.75 -10.88
CA ILE A 93 -9.38 0.52 -10.14
C ILE A 93 -8.60 -0.60 -10.81
N MET A 94 -7.55 -1.06 -10.13
CA MET A 94 -6.71 -2.15 -10.63
C MET A 94 -7.35 -3.50 -10.31
N THR A 95 -7.30 -4.44 -11.25
CA THR A 95 -7.71 -5.82 -10.97
C THR A 95 -6.66 -6.54 -10.11
N GLU A 96 -7.10 -7.47 -9.26
CA GLU A 96 -6.19 -8.35 -8.50
C GLU A 96 -5.23 -9.10 -9.45
N ALA A 97 -5.71 -9.54 -10.60
CA ALA A 97 -4.87 -10.21 -11.60
C ALA A 97 -3.72 -9.33 -12.08
N ASN A 98 -3.97 -8.06 -12.40
CA ASN A 98 -2.94 -7.12 -12.82
C ASN A 98 -1.97 -6.78 -11.67
N LEU A 99 -2.47 -6.61 -10.44
CA LEU A 99 -1.61 -6.42 -9.28
C LEU A 99 -0.69 -7.63 -9.10
N ARG A 100 -1.22 -8.85 -9.18
CA ARG A 100 -0.44 -10.09 -9.08
C ARG A 100 0.61 -10.22 -10.18
N ILE A 101 0.29 -9.82 -11.42
CA ILE A 101 1.24 -9.77 -12.54
C ILE A 101 2.40 -8.81 -12.20
N GLN A 102 2.12 -7.64 -11.63
CA GLN A 102 3.15 -6.66 -11.27
C GLN A 102 4.01 -7.14 -10.08
N MET A 103 3.41 -7.76 -9.06
CA MET A 103 4.17 -8.34 -7.94
C MET A 103 5.06 -9.52 -8.41
N ASN A 104 4.56 -10.38 -9.30
CA ASN A 104 5.39 -11.40 -9.96
C ASN A 104 6.55 -10.76 -10.73
N TYR A 105 6.28 -9.68 -11.48
CA TYR A 105 7.33 -8.97 -12.20
C TYR A 105 8.44 -8.48 -11.25
N LEU A 106 8.07 -7.86 -10.14
CA LEU A 106 9.05 -7.39 -9.14
C LEU A 106 9.90 -8.56 -8.61
N ARG A 107 9.26 -9.65 -8.19
CA ARG A 107 9.93 -10.85 -7.68
C ARG A 107 10.88 -11.46 -8.73
N ASP A 108 10.35 -11.71 -9.93
CA ASP A 108 11.05 -12.47 -10.97
C ASP A 108 12.22 -11.67 -11.58
N HIS A 109 12.19 -10.33 -11.47
CA HIS A 109 13.29 -9.45 -11.90
C HIS A 109 14.20 -9.00 -10.77
N GLY A 110 14.06 -9.58 -9.57
CA GLY A 110 14.94 -9.32 -8.42
C GLY A 110 14.80 -7.91 -7.83
N TYR A 111 13.60 -7.32 -7.88
CA TYR A 111 13.33 -6.09 -7.13
C TYR A 111 13.16 -6.40 -5.65
N HIS A 112 13.65 -5.50 -4.82
CA HIS A 112 13.56 -5.61 -3.38
C HIS A 112 12.67 -4.48 -2.84
N PRO A 113 11.41 -4.77 -2.46
CA PRO A 113 10.59 -3.77 -1.80
C PRO A 113 11.21 -3.29 -0.50
N ILE A 114 11.14 -1.96 -0.27
CA ILE A 114 11.72 -1.27 0.88
C ILE A 114 10.62 -0.56 1.68
N THR A 115 10.92 -0.29 2.95
CA THR A 115 10.05 0.47 3.85
C THR A 115 10.21 1.98 3.65
N MET A 116 9.23 2.76 4.16
CA MET A 116 9.34 4.23 4.22
C MET A 116 10.54 4.70 5.06
N GLN A 117 10.93 3.95 6.10
CA GLN A 117 12.10 4.28 6.90
C GLN A 117 13.41 4.09 6.10
N GLU A 118 13.54 3.01 5.34
CA GLU A 118 14.69 2.80 4.46
C GLU A 118 14.75 3.88 3.37
N LEU A 119 13.60 4.26 2.78
CA LEU A 119 13.52 5.35 1.82
C LEU A 119 13.97 6.68 2.45
N TYR A 120 13.50 6.99 3.67
CA TYR A 120 13.90 8.20 4.40
C TYR A 120 15.41 8.26 4.67
N ASP A 121 15.99 7.15 5.11
CA ASP A 121 17.43 7.07 5.37
C ASP A 121 18.24 7.20 4.09
N TYR A 122 17.76 6.64 2.97
CA TYR A 122 18.36 6.85 1.66
C TYR A 122 18.32 8.32 1.23
N VAL A 123 17.15 8.94 1.29
CA VAL A 123 16.95 10.35 0.87
C VAL A 123 17.83 11.30 1.68
N THR A 124 17.83 11.13 3.00
CA THR A 124 18.42 12.13 3.92
C THR A 124 19.88 11.87 4.28
N LYS A 125 20.34 10.62 4.17
CA LYS A 125 21.68 10.20 4.61
C LYS A 125 22.50 9.52 3.52
N GLY A 126 21.90 9.22 2.35
CA GLY A 126 22.53 8.40 1.33
C GLY A 126 22.75 6.96 1.80
N ALA A 127 21.89 6.44 2.69
CA ALA A 127 22.01 5.07 3.18
C ALA A 127 21.92 4.07 2.02
N PRO A 128 22.74 3.00 2.03
CA PRO A 128 22.66 1.97 1.02
C PRO A 128 21.35 1.20 1.13
N LEU A 129 20.78 0.84 -0.03
CA LEU A 129 19.58 0.04 -0.17
C LEU A 129 19.91 -1.30 -0.85
N PRO A 130 19.03 -2.32 -0.72
CA PRO A 130 19.19 -3.55 -1.49
C PRO A 130 19.18 -3.26 -3.00
N GLU A 131 19.72 -4.13 -3.81
CA GLU A 131 19.69 -4.00 -5.27
C GLU A 131 18.25 -3.86 -5.78
N LYS A 132 18.05 -3.03 -6.81
CA LYS A 132 16.74 -2.75 -7.40
C LYS A 132 15.65 -2.44 -6.36
N PRO A 133 15.84 -1.42 -5.52
CA PRO A 133 14.86 -1.07 -4.50
C PRO A 133 13.60 -0.48 -5.12
N VAL A 134 12.45 -0.74 -4.51
CA VAL A 134 11.16 -0.16 -4.86
C VAL A 134 10.33 0.06 -3.60
N CYS A 135 9.63 1.19 -3.47
CA CYS A 135 8.70 1.41 -2.38
C CYS A 135 7.26 1.21 -2.89
N ILE A 136 6.45 0.42 -2.19
CA ILE A 136 5.07 0.10 -2.59
C ILE A 136 4.12 0.85 -1.66
N THR A 137 3.25 1.71 -2.22
CA THR A 137 2.28 2.48 -1.43
C THR A 137 0.87 2.31 -1.97
N PHE A 138 -0.11 2.25 -1.07
CA PHE A 138 -1.54 2.26 -1.36
C PHE A 138 -2.18 3.41 -0.60
N ASP A 139 -3.07 4.15 -1.26
CA ASP A 139 -3.73 5.31 -0.67
C ASP A 139 -5.19 5.00 -0.29
N ASP A 140 -5.81 5.90 0.47
CA ASP A 140 -7.22 6.02 0.83
C ASP A 140 -7.74 5.04 1.90
N GLY A 141 -7.21 3.85 2.04
CA GLY A 141 -7.70 2.89 3.03
C GLY A 141 -8.99 2.16 2.62
N TYR A 142 -9.10 1.75 1.36
CA TYR A 142 -10.19 0.91 0.86
C TYR A 142 -10.17 -0.50 1.50
N LEU A 143 -11.33 -1.13 1.60
CA LEU A 143 -11.50 -2.48 2.18
C LEU A 143 -10.67 -3.54 1.44
N ASP A 144 -10.46 -3.35 0.13
CA ASP A 144 -9.64 -4.25 -0.68
C ASP A 144 -8.15 -4.26 -0.24
N SER A 145 -7.67 -3.21 0.39
CA SER A 145 -6.36 -3.20 1.04
C SER A 145 -6.23 -4.26 2.13
N TYR A 146 -7.32 -4.59 2.82
CA TYR A 146 -7.35 -5.69 3.79
C TYR A 146 -7.67 -7.04 3.14
N THR A 147 -8.65 -7.10 2.24
CA THR A 147 -9.16 -8.37 1.71
C THR A 147 -8.33 -8.95 0.57
N ILE A 148 -7.59 -8.11 -0.17
CA ILE A 148 -6.79 -8.51 -1.34
C ILE A 148 -5.30 -8.16 -1.14
N VAL A 149 -4.97 -6.89 -0.89
CA VAL A 149 -3.57 -6.44 -0.86
C VAL A 149 -2.80 -7.06 0.30
N TYR A 150 -3.36 -7.02 1.51
CA TYR A 150 -2.69 -7.52 2.70
C TYR A 150 -2.32 -9.02 2.61
N PRO A 151 -3.23 -9.95 2.25
CA PRO A 151 -2.85 -11.36 2.08
C PRO A 151 -1.86 -11.56 0.92
N LEU A 152 -2.00 -10.79 -0.17
CA LEU A 152 -1.09 -10.87 -1.30
C LEU A 152 0.34 -10.44 -0.90
N MET A 153 0.50 -9.30 -0.23
CA MET A 153 1.81 -8.82 0.21
C MET A 153 2.47 -9.77 1.22
N LYS A 154 1.67 -10.42 2.07
CA LYS A 154 2.17 -11.50 2.95
C LYS A 154 2.66 -12.71 2.16
N GLU A 155 1.97 -13.12 1.12
CA GLU A 155 2.37 -14.22 0.22
C GLU A 155 3.74 -13.95 -0.41
N TYR A 156 4.00 -12.70 -0.85
CA TYR A 156 5.27 -12.30 -1.44
C TYR A 156 6.36 -11.94 -0.42
N GLY A 157 6.01 -11.75 0.84
CA GLY A 157 6.93 -11.20 1.85
C GLY A 157 7.35 -9.75 1.56
N PHE A 158 6.50 -8.98 0.88
CA PHE A 158 6.78 -7.62 0.46
C PHE A 158 6.29 -6.62 1.50
N PRO A 159 7.16 -5.76 2.05
CA PRO A 159 6.74 -4.62 2.84
C PRO A 159 6.02 -3.62 1.95
N TRP A 160 5.01 -2.95 2.50
CA TRP A 160 4.25 -1.92 1.82
C TRP A 160 3.74 -0.87 2.80
N THR A 161 3.25 0.25 2.29
CA THR A 161 2.72 1.34 3.09
C THR A 161 1.28 1.64 2.69
N LEU A 162 0.41 1.77 3.69
CA LEU A 162 -0.97 2.21 3.55
C LEU A 162 -1.08 3.65 4.07
N PHE A 163 -1.40 4.60 3.20
CA PHE A 163 -1.77 5.95 3.59
C PHE A 163 -3.28 6.02 3.81
N LEU A 164 -3.70 6.27 5.04
CA LEU A 164 -5.07 6.10 5.51
C LEU A 164 -5.78 7.44 5.71
N ILE A 165 -6.96 7.58 5.11
CA ILE A 165 -7.93 8.63 5.44
C ILE A 165 -8.65 8.21 6.72
N THR A 166 -8.35 8.88 7.84
CA THR A 166 -8.79 8.36 9.14
C THR A 166 -10.28 8.52 9.42
N ASP A 167 -10.93 9.55 8.88
CA ASP A 167 -12.38 9.75 9.00
C ASP A 167 -13.21 8.77 8.16
N ASP A 168 -12.58 8.08 7.21
CA ASP A 168 -13.28 7.09 6.37
C ASP A 168 -13.37 5.72 7.02
N VAL A 169 -12.61 5.48 8.08
CA VAL A 169 -12.58 4.18 8.77
C VAL A 169 -13.95 3.87 9.38
N GLY A 170 -14.47 2.68 9.06
CA GLY A 170 -15.77 2.21 9.52
C GLY A 170 -16.97 2.81 8.78
N LYS A 171 -16.76 3.69 7.79
CA LYS A 171 -17.85 4.17 6.95
C LYS A 171 -18.39 3.03 6.06
N PRO A 172 -19.69 3.05 5.74
CA PRO A 172 -20.24 2.11 4.75
C PRO A 172 -19.59 2.33 3.38
N TYR A 173 -19.62 1.28 2.53
CA TYR A 173 -19.11 1.29 1.17
C TYR A 173 -17.57 1.29 1.04
N ASN A 174 -17.03 0.06 1.09
CA ASN A 174 -15.64 -0.23 0.75
C ASN A 174 -14.59 0.48 1.62
N ARG A 175 -14.82 0.57 2.95
CA ARG A 175 -13.84 1.08 3.91
C ARG A 175 -13.52 0.04 4.98
N MET A 176 -12.27 0.03 5.43
CA MET A 176 -11.82 -0.85 6.51
C MET A 176 -12.37 -0.39 7.86
N THR A 177 -12.48 -1.35 8.79
CA THR A 177 -12.74 -1.08 10.21
C THR A 177 -11.43 -0.89 10.98
N TRP A 178 -11.50 -0.27 12.17
CA TRP A 178 -10.34 -0.17 13.06
C TRP A 178 -9.81 -1.54 13.53
N ASP A 179 -10.67 -2.56 13.62
CA ASP A 179 -10.23 -3.92 13.99
C ASP A 179 -9.39 -4.56 12.89
N GLN A 180 -9.78 -4.41 11.62
CA GLN A 180 -8.99 -4.84 10.46
C GLN A 180 -7.64 -4.12 10.39
N LEU A 181 -7.65 -2.81 10.59
CA LEU A 181 -6.42 -2.00 10.63
C LEU A 181 -5.52 -2.40 11.80
N ARG A 182 -6.08 -2.76 12.95
CA ARG A 182 -5.31 -3.24 14.13
C ARG A 182 -4.66 -4.59 13.86
N GLU A 183 -5.36 -5.51 13.19
CA GLU A 183 -4.77 -6.77 12.73
C GLU A 183 -3.57 -6.50 11.79
N MET A 184 -3.75 -5.65 10.79
CA MET A 184 -2.69 -5.27 9.85
C MET A 184 -1.51 -4.61 10.56
N ALA A 185 -1.76 -3.67 11.48
CA ALA A 185 -0.72 -2.97 12.24
C ALA A 185 0.15 -3.93 13.08
N ASN A 186 -0.46 -4.96 13.66
CA ASN A 186 0.23 -5.95 14.48
C ASN A 186 0.93 -7.04 13.65
N SER A 187 0.68 -7.11 12.36
CA SER A 187 1.32 -8.10 11.49
C SER A 187 2.76 -7.77 11.10
N HIS A 188 3.17 -6.51 11.26
CA HIS A 188 4.47 -5.98 10.85
C HIS A 188 4.80 -6.18 9.34
N THR A 189 3.79 -6.39 8.50
CA THR A 189 3.95 -6.49 7.04
C THR A 189 3.63 -5.18 6.33
N VAL A 190 2.93 -4.26 7.01
CA VAL A 190 2.50 -2.98 6.48
C VAL A 190 2.89 -1.83 7.40
N THR A 191 3.33 -0.71 6.81
CA THR A 191 3.41 0.58 7.49
C THR A 191 2.08 1.30 7.31
N ILE A 192 1.41 1.66 8.41
CA ILE A 192 0.17 2.47 8.36
C ILE A 192 0.55 3.92 8.61
N ALA A 193 0.18 4.79 7.66
CA ALA A 193 0.60 6.18 7.59
C ALA A 193 -0.59 7.12 7.34
N ASN A 194 -0.34 8.41 7.41
CA ASN A 194 -1.34 9.46 7.36
C ASN A 194 -1.68 9.87 5.91
N HIS A 195 -2.99 9.90 5.58
CA HIS A 195 -3.53 10.51 4.36
C HIS A 195 -4.56 11.58 4.69
N THR A 196 -4.30 12.36 5.74
CA THR A 196 -5.17 13.37 6.37
C THR A 196 -6.41 12.80 7.06
N LEU A 197 -7.16 13.68 7.69
CA LEU A 197 -8.39 13.33 8.39
C LEU A 197 -9.51 13.00 7.38
N SER A 198 -9.77 13.91 6.42
CA SER A 198 -10.95 13.87 5.53
C SER A 198 -10.64 14.03 4.04
N HIS A 199 -9.35 13.99 3.64
CA HIS A 199 -8.89 14.02 2.25
C HIS A 199 -9.20 15.31 1.46
N PRO A 200 -9.03 16.52 2.02
CA PRO A 200 -9.17 17.76 1.27
C PRO A 200 -7.92 18.09 0.46
N LYS A 201 -8.06 18.95 -0.54
CA LYS A 201 -6.91 19.69 -1.08
C LYS A 201 -6.42 20.67 -0.04
N LEU A 202 -5.26 20.39 0.57
CA LEU A 202 -4.81 21.09 1.77
C LEU A 202 -4.56 22.58 1.56
N HIS A 203 -3.97 22.99 0.40
CA HIS A 203 -3.73 24.40 0.15
C HIS A 203 -5.02 25.21 -0.03
N ASN A 204 -6.13 24.57 -0.40
CA ASN A 204 -7.44 25.22 -0.59
C ASN A 204 -8.18 25.50 0.73
N LEU A 205 -7.73 24.94 1.84
CA LEU A 205 -8.33 25.23 3.15
C LEU A 205 -8.06 26.68 3.55
N ALA A 206 -9.09 27.34 4.05
CA ALA A 206 -9.09 28.80 4.23
C ALA A 206 -8.16 29.28 5.35
N THR A 207 -7.91 28.42 6.34
CA THR A 207 -7.10 28.78 7.52
C THR A 207 -6.03 27.75 7.83
N ARG A 208 -4.94 28.22 8.43
CA ARG A 208 -3.89 27.34 8.97
C ARG A 208 -4.47 26.29 9.95
N ALA A 209 -5.41 26.70 10.79
CA ALA A 209 -6.02 25.80 11.78
C ALA A 209 -6.77 24.62 11.12
N GLU A 210 -7.41 24.84 9.98
CA GLU A 210 -8.06 23.77 9.20
C GLU A 210 -7.01 22.82 8.61
N LYS A 211 -5.94 23.34 8.01
CA LYS A 211 -4.83 22.55 7.48
C LYS A 211 -4.17 21.70 8.60
N GLU A 212 -3.90 22.32 9.74
CA GLU A 212 -3.30 21.67 10.90
C GLU A 212 -4.20 20.56 11.46
N LYS A 213 -5.51 20.80 11.55
CA LYS A 213 -6.50 19.81 11.99
C LYS A 213 -6.44 18.54 11.12
N GLU A 214 -6.39 18.67 9.81
CA GLU A 214 -6.34 17.54 8.87
C GLU A 214 -5.13 16.62 9.14
N ILE A 215 -3.98 17.17 9.46
CA ILE A 215 -2.74 16.41 9.66
C ILE A 215 -2.65 15.89 11.10
N VAL A 216 -2.93 16.75 12.07
CA VAL A 216 -2.71 16.42 13.50
C VAL A 216 -3.77 15.46 14.03
N GLU A 217 -5.06 15.67 13.70
CA GLU A 217 -6.12 14.78 14.17
C GLU A 217 -6.02 13.39 13.54
N ALA A 218 -5.59 13.30 12.27
CA ALA A 218 -5.29 12.00 11.68
C ALA A 218 -4.17 11.26 12.43
N ASN A 219 -3.07 11.93 12.77
CA ASN A 219 -2.00 11.33 13.59
C ASN A 219 -2.49 10.91 14.97
N LYS A 220 -3.34 11.73 15.63
CA LYS A 220 -3.96 11.37 16.92
C LYS A 220 -4.83 10.12 16.79
N ALA A 221 -5.63 10.02 15.72
CA ALA A 221 -6.46 8.85 15.47
C ALA A 221 -5.62 7.58 15.28
N LEU A 222 -4.54 7.63 14.47
CA LEU A 222 -3.60 6.53 14.29
C LEU A 222 -2.96 6.12 15.62
N LYS A 223 -2.54 7.09 16.43
CA LYS A 223 -1.96 6.81 17.77
C LYS A 223 -2.97 6.19 18.72
N TYR A 224 -4.16 6.77 18.82
CA TYR A 224 -5.19 6.33 19.76
C TYR A 224 -5.75 4.94 19.39
N GLN A 225 -6.05 4.70 18.11
CA GLN A 225 -6.70 3.49 17.65
C GLN A 225 -5.74 2.32 17.46
N LEU A 226 -4.52 2.59 16.99
CA LEU A 226 -3.58 1.56 16.55
C LEU A 226 -2.26 1.56 17.34
N GLY A 227 -2.00 2.56 18.18
CA GLY A 227 -0.70 2.74 18.83
C GLY A 227 0.42 3.23 17.90
N VAL A 228 0.11 3.61 16.67
CA VAL A 228 1.09 4.00 15.65
C VAL A 228 1.62 5.42 15.90
N ASP A 229 2.93 5.54 16.05
CA ASP A 229 3.64 6.82 16.05
C ASP A 229 3.99 7.20 14.61
N ASN A 230 3.01 7.73 13.88
CA ASN A 230 3.17 8.03 12.48
C ASN A 230 4.05 9.27 12.22
N VAL A 231 4.93 9.15 11.24
CA VAL A 231 5.85 10.21 10.78
C VAL A 231 5.85 10.37 9.25
N TRP A 232 4.93 9.73 8.54
CA TRP A 232 4.81 9.74 7.08
C TRP A 232 3.47 10.31 6.65
N LEU A 233 3.45 11.05 5.54
CA LEU A 233 2.23 11.64 4.98
C LEU A 233 2.19 11.42 3.46
N ALA A 234 1.03 11.13 2.90
CA ALA A 234 0.73 11.38 1.50
C ALA A 234 -0.23 12.57 1.42
N TYR A 235 0.10 13.57 0.60
CA TYR A 235 -0.80 14.70 0.38
C TYR A 235 -1.98 14.27 -0.50
N PRO A 236 -3.24 14.48 -0.08
CA PRO A 236 -4.39 14.28 -0.94
C PRO A 236 -4.22 15.07 -2.26
N TYR A 237 -4.39 14.38 -3.39
CA TYR A 237 -4.20 14.96 -4.73
C TYR A 237 -2.78 15.47 -5.03
N GLY A 238 -1.79 15.18 -4.18
CA GLY A 238 -0.46 15.77 -4.24
C GLY A 238 -0.43 17.26 -3.88
N ASP A 239 -1.47 17.77 -3.21
CA ASP A 239 -1.74 19.20 -3.02
C ASP A 239 -1.19 19.71 -1.67
N TYR A 240 -0.28 20.67 -1.72
CA TYR A 240 0.34 21.27 -0.55
C TYR A 240 0.88 22.70 -0.88
N ASP A 241 1.24 23.43 0.16
CA ASP A 241 1.96 24.70 0.11
C ASP A 241 3.01 24.78 1.23
N ASP A 242 3.76 25.87 1.29
CA ASP A 242 4.80 26.09 2.30
C ASP A 242 4.24 26.08 3.74
N GLU A 243 3.00 26.53 3.92
CA GLU A 243 2.32 26.50 5.22
C GLU A 243 2.01 25.07 5.65
N VAL A 244 1.55 24.20 4.71
CA VAL A 244 1.33 22.77 4.95
C VAL A 244 2.64 22.08 5.31
N ILE A 245 3.74 22.40 4.63
CA ILE A 245 5.08 21.86 4.97
C ILE A 245 5.49 22.26 6.40
N ASP A 246 5.29 23.52 6.78
CA ASP A 246 5.60 23.98 8.15
C ASP A 246 4.75 23.25 9.19
N ILE A 247 3.46 23.01 8.91
CA ILE A 247 2.58 22.20 9.77
C ILE A 247 3.10 20.77 9.87
N CYS A 248 3.46 20.13 8.75
CA CYS A 248 4.03 18.77 8.76
C CYS A 248 5.25 18.68 9.67
N LYS A 249 6.20 19.61 9.54
CA LYS A 249 7.40 19.66 10.40
C LYS A 249 7.04 19.76 11.88
N LYS A 250 6.11 20.66 12.23
CA LYS A 250 5.66 20.87 13.63
C LYS A 250 4.87 19.68 14.17
N ALA A 251 4.13 18.97 13.31
CA ALA A 251 3.40 17.74 13.67
C ALA A 251 4.31 16.49 13.76
N GLY A 252 5.61 16.63 13.52
CA GLY A 252 6.56 15.52 13.58
C GLY A 252 6.59 14.62 12.35
N ILE A 253 5.93 15.01 11.25
CA ILE A 253 6.08 14.33 9.95
C ILE A 253 7.51 14.54 9.47
N LYS A 254 8.17 13.44 9.10
CA LYS A 254 9.57 13.45 8.61
C LYS A 254 9.66 13.45 7.10
N MET A 255 8.66 12.87 6.44
CA MET A 255 8.66 12.72 4.99
C MET A 255 7.23 12.70 4.46
N ALA A 256 7.01 13.36 3.32
CA ALA A 256 5.74 13.40 2.64
C ALA A 256 5.89 13.11 1.14
N VAL A 257 4.91 12.41 0.57
CA VAL A 257 4.87 12.03 -0.84
C VAL A 257 3.75 12.77 -1.57
N THR A 258 3.99 13.08 -2.84
CA THR A 258 3.06 13.77 -3.74
C THR A 258 2.45 12.81 -4.77
N THR A 259 1.78 13.35 -5.78
CA THR A 259 1.34 12.63 -6.99
C THR A 259 2.23 12.95 -8.19
N ASP A 260 3.27 13.75 -8.01
CA ASP A 260 4.19 14.13 -9.08
C ASP A 260 4.98 12.92 -9.57
N ALA A 261 5.09 12.79 -10.89
CA ALA A 261 5.74 11.66 -11.53
C ALA A 261 7.26 11.74 -11.45
N GLY A 262 7.90 10.59 -11.18
CA GLY A 262 9.34 10.45 -11.16
C GLY A 262 9.86 9.52 -10.08
N ARG A 263 11.19 9.43 -9.98
CA ARG A 263 11.87 8.67 -8.92
C ARG A 263 12.39 9.61 -7.84
N VAL A 264 12.74 9.03 -6.71
CA VAL A 264 13.31 9.71 -5.54
C VAL A 264 14.82 9.48 -5.53
N HIS A 265 15.60 10.51 -5.18
CA HIS A 265 17.07 10.49 -5.17
C HIS A 265 17.63 10.87 -3.80
N VAL A 266 18.90 10.56 -3.57
CA VAL A 266 19.63 11.12 -2.42
C VAL A 266 19.58 12.64 -2.49
N GLY A 267 19.21 13.29 -1.39
CA GLY A 267 19.07 14.76 -1.32
C GLY A 267 17.78 15.32 -1.89
N SER A 268 16.84 14.49 -2.36
CA SER A 268 15.47 14.95 -2.64
C SER A 268 14.89 15.64 -1.41
N PHE A 269 14.07 16.67 -1.62
CA PHE A 269 13.45 17.36 -0.48
C PHE A 269 12.42 16.45 0.19
N PRO A 270 12.52 16.15 1.51
CA PRO A 270 11.71 15.10 2.13
C PRO A 270 10.21 15.35 2.13
N TYR A 271 9.76 16.57 1.83
CA TYR A 271 8.33 16.94 1.88
C TYR A 271 7.68 17.10 0.50
N ASP A 272 8.36 16.69 -0.58
CA ASP A 272 7.79 16.71 -1.95
C ASP A 272 8.20 15.48 -2.78
N LEU A 273 8.29 14.31 -2.16
CA LEU A 273 8.78 13.12 -2.83
C LEU A 273 7.83 12.65 -3.92
N LYS A 274 8.39 12.37 -5.08
CA LYS A 274 7.66 11.93 -6.27
C LYS A 274 7.19 10.49 -6.15
N ARG A 275 6.10 10.16 -6.84
CA ARG A 275 5.58 8.79 -6.95
C ARG A 275 5.24 8.42 -8.40
N ALA A 276 5.26 7.13 -8.66
CA ALA A 276 4.78 6.58 -9.92
C ALA A 276 3.33 6.11 -9.76
N TYR A 277 2.37 6.79 -10.37
CA TYR A 277 0.98 6.34 -10.44
C TYR A 277 0.88 5.01 -11.19
N ILE A 278 0.16 4.05 -10.61
CA ILE A 278 -0.06 2.71 -11.18
C ILE A 278 -1.56 2.43 -11.26
N GLY A 279 -2.12 2.53 -12.47
CA GLY A 279 -3.50 2.19 -12.79
C GLY A 279 -3.63 0.87 -13.54
N ASN A 280 -4.86 0.44 -13.77
CA ASN A 280 -5.17 -0.83 -14.44
C ASN A 280 -4.78 -0.87 -15.92
N ASP A 281 -4.62 0.29 -16.55
CA ASP A 281 -4.20 0.48 -17.94
C ASP A 281 -2.67 0.49 -18.14
N ILE A 282 -1.90 0.35 -17.06
CA ILE A 282 -0.45 0.33 -17.12
C ILE A 282 0.03 -1.07 -17.55
N SER A 283 0.51 -1.17 -18.80
CA SER A 283 1.14 -2.39 -19.31
C SER A 283 2.44 -2.70 -18.54
N ILE A 284 2.90 -3.95 -18.56
CA ILE A 284 4.16 -4.36 -17.94
C ILE A 284 5.36 -3.58 -18.51
N ALA A 285 5.37 -3.23 -19.78
CA ALA A 285 6.42 -2.39 -20.35
C ALA A 285 6.41 -0.98 -19.71
N ARG A 286 5.25 -0.34 -19.58
CA ARG A 286 5.12 0.96 -18.90
C ARG A 286 5.39 0.85 -17.40
N PHE A 287 5.04 -0.27 -16.76
CA PHE A 287 5.40 -0.53 -15.37
C PHE A 287 6.92 -0.58 -15.18
N SER A 288 7.62 -1.32 -16.06
CA SER A 288 9.10 -1.34 -16.06
C SER A 288 9.71 0.05 -16.26
N GLU A 289 9.13 0.88 -17.13
CA GLU A 289 9.59 2.27 -17.30
C GLU A 289 9.47 3.07 -16.01
N ARG A 290 8.35 2.97 -15.29
CA ARG A 290 8.11 3.64 -14.01
C ARG A 290 9.07 3.21 -12.90
N LEU A 291 9.55 1.98 -12.95
CA LEU A 291 10.54 1.48 -12.00
C LEU A 291 11.95 2.04 -12.26
N ASN A 292 12.28 2.39 -13.51
CA ASN A 292 13.68 2.59 -13.92
C ASN A 292 13.99 3.98 -14.50
N LYS A 293 12.96 4.79 -14.81
CA LYS A 293 13.16 6.10 -15.46
C LYS A 293 12.59 7.23 -14.60
N ASP A 294 13.29 8.38 -14.57
CA ASP A 294 12.80 9.59 -13.92
C ASP A 294 11.71 10.28 -14.75
N ASN A 295 11.84 10.19 -16.07
CA ASN A 295 10.90 10.78 -17.01
C ASN A 295 10.19 9.66 -17.79
N TYR A 296 8.91 9.56 -17.62
CA TYR A 296 8.01 8.70 -18.37
C TYR A 296 6.70 9.45 -18.63
N THR A 297 5.95 9.04 -19.66
CA THR A 297 4.66 9.68 -19.95
C THR A 297 3.68 9.38 -18.81
N PRO A 298 3.20 10.39 -18.07
CA PRO A 298 2.07 10.21 -17.14
C PRO A 298 0.84 9.69 -17.89
N VAL A 299 -0.12 9.11 -17.21
CA VAL A 299 -1.39 8.64 -17.79
C VAL A 299 -2.34 9.80 -17.95
#